data_1e329997e9df286ee3826d539c53db88
#
_entry.id   1e329997e9df286ee3826d539c53db88
#
_cell.length_a   1.000
_cell.length_b   1.000
_cell.length_c   1.000
_cell.angle_alpha   90.00
_cell.angle_beta   90.00
_cell.angle_gamma   90.00
#
_symmetry.space_group_name_H-M   'P 1'
#
loop_
_entity.id
_entity.type
_entity.pdbx_description
1 polymer ?
#
loop_
_entity_poly.entity_id
_entity_poly.type
_entity_poly.pdbx_seq_one_letter_code
_entity_poly.pdbx_strand_id
1 'polypeptide(L)'
;MGSGGRGQGWSRRRFVGALTGAAAVAAVPAPAAPRRTPATAAGPQGPAASPDPEADPESADGTGGTPEKPSGPRPLCIGTYTSVENGGTGIGLAEYDPVTGAITGRGTLTGVPDPSYLAVHPDGRTLYAVDERQEGGVTAVRLADRRVLGTRSTGGAGPCHLSVHPTGRWLLSANYTSGSVAVHPIDRTGALGERAGLVTHTSPAPGPGQDGPHAHQFVTGPDGGHVLAVDLGTDTVYSYRLDNRTGRLTEVARAHTRPGAGPRHLTFHPGGRHAYLANEVDDTVTVCGYDPATGRLAIGDPQPTGSRPGGGRNYPAQILVTADGSFAHLANRGDNSIARYAVESGGARLRLLDTVPAGGDFPRQIAYSPDGGLLFAADQKSGSVSVFRVDRASGELTPAGEPFASPVAVCALPL
;
A
#
# COMPACT_ATOMS: atom_id res chain seq x y z
N MET A 1 -48.62 7.34 27.26
CA MET A 1 -48.02 8.56 26.74
C MET A 1 -46.52 8.35 26.92
N GLY A 2 -45.70 7.89 26.07
CA GLY A 2 -45.53 8.07 24.64
C GLY A 2 -44.53 9.15 24.35
N SER A 3 -43.24 8.85 24.24
CA SER A 3 -42.31 9.55 23.33
C SER A 3 -41.01 8.77 23.23
N GLY A 4 -40.82 8.25 22.07
CA GLY A 4 -39.72 7.55 21.51
C GLY A 4 -38.61 8.49 21.07
N GLY A 5 -37.39 8.10 21.39
CA GLY A 5 -36.15 8.65 20.86
C GLY A 5 -35.66 7.79 19.70
N ARG A 6 -35.55 8.39 18.52
CA ARG A 6 -35.10 7.72 17.30
C ARG A 6 -33.57 7.72 17.27
N GLY A 7 -32.97 6.54 17.32
CA GLY A 7 -31.59 6.33 16.93
C GLY A 7 -31.43 6.47 15.42
N GLN A 8 -30.49 7.30 14.98
CA GLN A 8 -30.12 7.41 13.57
C GLN A 8 -29.17 6.27 13.21
N GLY A 9 -29.73 5.22 12.61
CA GLY A 9 -28.98 4.18 11.97
C GLY A 9 -28.43 4.66 10.62
N TRP A 10 -27.15 4.43 10.36
CA TRP A 10 -26.52 4.61 9.05
C TRP A 10 -27.13 3.63 8.04
N SER A 11 -28.05 4.12 7.19
CA SER A 11 -28.64 3.31 6.14
C SER A 11 -27.73 3.26 4.90
N ARG A 12 -27.21 2.08 4.62
CA ARG A 12 -26.64 1.73 3.31
C ARG A 12 -27.77 1.75 2.29
N ARG A 13 -27.90 2.80 1.50
CA ARG A 13 -28.85 2.86 0.39
C ARG A 13 -28.41 1.88 -0.71
N ARG A 14 -29.37 1.05 -1.10
CA ARG A 14 -29.28 0.06 -2.18
C ARG A 14 -29.14 0.77 -3.52
N PHE A 15 -28.12 0.39 -4.31
CA PHE A 15 -28.11 0.68 -5.73
C PHE A 15 -28.77 -0.48 -6.48
N VAL A 16 -29.95 -0.19 -7.06
CA VAL A 16 -30.55 -0.97 -8.15
C VAL A 16 -30.72 0.03 -9.28
N GLY A 17 -29.96 -0.12 -10.34
CA GLY A 17 -30.08 0.68 -11.56
C GLY A 17 -30.18 -0.26 -12.76
N ALA A 18 -31.25 -0.12 -13.52
CA ALA A 18 -31.57 -0.92 -14.69
C ALA A 18 -30.72 -0.54 -15.91
N LEU A 19 -30.32 -1.58 -16.66
CA LEU A 19 -29.72 -1.49 -17.99
C LEU A 19 -30.83 -1.34 -19.05
N THR A 20 -30.73 -0.34 -19.96
CA THR A 20 -31.12 -0.49 -21.37
C THR A 20 -30.51 0.65 -22.21
N GLY A 21 -29.93 0.30 -23.38
CA GLY A 21 -29.65 1.26 -24.45
C GLY A 21 -28.37 0.99 -25.23
N ALA A 22 -28.46 0.13 -26.25
CA ALA A 22 -27.40 -0.04 -27.26
C ALA A 22 -27.40 1.13 -28.25
N ALA A 23 -26.23 1.68 -28.58
CA ALA A 23 -26.04 2.48 -29.79
C ALA A 23 -24.70 2.11 -30.43
N ALA A 24 -24.76 1.63 -31.64
CA ALA A 24 -23.62 1.32 -32.51
C ALA A 24 -23.00 2.60 -33.07
N VAL A 25 -21.69 2.72 -33.08
CA VAL A 25 -20.96 3.75 -33.82
C VAL A 25 -19.88 3.09 -34.68
N ALA A 26 -19.88 3.48 -35.93
CA ALA A 26 -19.09 2.95 -37.03
C ALA A 26 -17.59 3.31 -36.92
N ALA A 27 -16.73 2.40 -37.38
CA ALA A 27 -15.30 2.57 -37.46
C ALA A 27 -14.88 3.42 -38.68
N VAL A 28 -13.90 4.32 -38.46
CA VAL A 28 -13.17 5.05 -39.52
C VAL A 28 -11.71 4.59 -39.48
N PRO A 29 -11.09 4.24 -40.62
CA PRO A 29 -9.70 3.74 -40.65
C PRO A 29 -8.67 4.87 -40.59
N ALA A 30 -7.56 4.63 -39.87
CA ALA A 30 -6.40 5.50 -39.76
C ALA A 30 -5.40 5.30 -40.91
N PRO A 31 -4.65 6.34 -41.32
CA PRO A 31 -3.64 6.24 -42.39
C PRO A 31 -2.29 5.67 -41.90
N ALA A 32 -1.61 4.95 -42.80
CA ALA A 32 -0.32 4.29 -42.58
C ALA A 32 0.87 5.27 -42.47
N ALA A 33 1.81 4.98 -41.57
CA ALA A 33 3.07 5.70 -41.41
C ALA A 33 4.21 5.04 -42.21
N PRO A 34 5.23 5.79 -42.67
CA PRO A 34 6.30 5.29 -43.53
C PRO A 34 7.43 4.58 -42.77
N ARG A 35 7.97 3.53 -43.39
CA ARG A 35 9.13 2.74 -42.92
C ARG A 35 10.43 3.56 -43.03
N ARG A 36 11.25 3.49 -41.96
CA ARG A 36 12.66 3.93 -42.03
C ARG A 36 13.59 2.71 -41.92
N THR A 37 14.55 2.63 -42.81
CA THR A 37 15.66 1.67 -42.89
C THR A 37 16.77 2.00 -41.90
N PRO A 38 17.54 1.00 -41.40
CA PRO A 38 18.62 1.24 -40.44
C PRO A 38 19.92 1.65 -41.10
N ALA A 39 20.62 2.59 -40.44
CA ALA A 39 21.99 2.96 -40.82
C ALA A 39 22.99 2.27 -39.89
N THR A 40 23.96 1.59 -40.49
CA THR A 40 25.16 1.02 -39.87
C THR A 40 26.18 2.15 -39.55
N ALA A 41 26.77 2.14 -38.37
CA ALA A 41 28.01 2.89 -38.09
C ALA A 41 28.94 2.08 -37.19
N ALA A 42 30.17 1.93 -37.67
CA ALA A 42 31.28 1.21 -37.07
C ALA A 42 31.93 2.04 -35.94
N GLY A 43 32.44 1.35 -34.92
CA GLY A 43 33.20 1.96 -33.82
C GLY A 43 34.71 2.04 -34.11
N PRO A 44 35.48 2.69 -33.29
CA PRO A 44 36.92 2.43 -33.21
C PRO A 44 37.32 1.72 -31.91
N GLN A 45 38.22 0.77 -32.06
CA GLN A 45 38.93 0.04 -31.02
C GLN A 45 40.01 0.94 -30.40
N GLY A 46 40.17 0.87 -29.07
CA GLY A 46 41.32 1.40 -28.33
C GLY A 46 42.02 0.28 -27.55
N PRO A 47 43.32 0.44 -27.19
CA PRO A 47 44.24 -0.66 -27.06
C PRO A 47 44.22 -1.38 -25.70
N ALA A 48 44.69 -2.65 -25.75
CA ALA A 48 44.90 -3.57 -24.64
C ALA A 48 46.01 -3.08 -23.69
N ALA A 49 45.79 -3.21 -22.39
CA ALA A 49 46.82 -3.11 -21.35
C ALA A 49 47.16 -4.51 -20.83
N SER A 50 48.46 -4.75 -20.70
CA SER A 50 49.14 -5.97 -20.26
C SER A 50 48.98 -6.23 -18.75
N PRO A 51 49.15 -7.47 -18.28
CA PRO A 51 48.99 -7.83 -16.86
C PRO A 51 50.29 -7.62 -16.10
N ASP A 52 50.19 -7.20 -14.86
CA ASP A 52 51.25 -7.20 -13.84
C ASP A 52 50.93 -8.13 -12.66
N PRO A 53 51.93 -8.48 -11.81
CA PRO A 53 52.21 -9.86 -11.50
C PRO A 53 51.62 -10.39 -10.15
N GLU A 54 51.75 -11.70 -10.01
CA GLU A 54 51.38 -12.54 -8.88
C GLU A 54 51.79 -11.96 -7.50
N ALA A 55 50.78 -11.94 -6.58
CA ALA A 55 51.00 -11.87 -5.14
C ALA A 55 50.50 -13.15 -4.48
N ASP A 56 51.32 -13.73 -3.65
CA ASP A 56 51.13 -14.97 -2.90
C ASP A 56 49.85 -14.97 -2.02
N PRO A 57 49.19 -16.12 -1.83
CA PRO A 57 48.05 -16.23 -0.95
C PRO A 57 48.51 -16.41 0.51
N GLU A 58 48.48 -15.36 1.29
CA GLU A 58 48.58 -15.44 2.73
C GLU A 58 47.22 -15.88 3.32
N SER A 59 47.27 -16.99 4.04
CA SER A 59 46.16 -17.63 4.72
C SER A 59 45.50 -16.71 5.74
N ALA A 60 44.27 -16.18 5.40
CA ALA A 60 43.37 -15.60 6.37
C ALA A 60 42.29 -16.64 6.73
N ASP A 61 42.47 -17.27 7.86
CA ASP A 61 41.45 -18.04 8.58
C ASP A 61 40.37 -17.04 9.05
N GLY A 62 39.38 -16.81 8.20
CA GLY A 62 38.24 -15.94 8.45
C GLY A 62 36.99 -16.79 8.71
N THR A 63 36.75 -17.11 9.97
CA THR A 63 35.44 -17.59 10.44
C THR A 63 34.36 -16.59 10.03
N GLY A 64 33.82 -16.76 8.85
CA GLY A 64 32.65 -16.08 8.37
C GLY A 64 31.42 -16.52 9.16
N GLY A 65 31.20 -15.89 10.31
CA GLY A 65 29.96 -16.03 11.04
C GLY A 65 28.84 -15.49 10.15
N THR A 66 27.96 -16.36 9.68
CA THR A 66 26.65 -15.99 9.16
C THR A 66 26.01 -15.08 10.20
N PRO A 67 25.48 -13.90 9.83
CA PRO A 67 24.81 -13.02 10.80
C PRO A 67 23.68 -13.82 11.46
N GLU A 68 23.82 -14.04 12.75
CA GLU A 68 22.87 -14.78 13.57
C GLU A 68 21.53 -14.06 13.47
N LYS A 69 20.54 -14.75 12.88
CA LYS A 69 19.18 -14.21 12.72
C LYS A 69 18.65 -13.91 14.13
N PRO A 70 18.20 -12.68 14.46
CA PRO A 70 17.74 -12.36 15.80
C PRO A 70 16.70 -13.38 16.27
N SER A 71 16.99 -14.12 17.32
CA SER A 71 16.24 -15.30 17.77
C SER A 71 15.13 -14.99 18.78
N GLY A 72 14.69 -13.73 18.89
CA GLY A 72 13.67 -13.31 19.86
C GLY A 72 12.39 -12.74 19.24
N PRO A 73 11.30 -12.67 20.03
CA PRO A 73 10.05 -12.02 19.60
C PRO A 73 10.28 -10.59 19.12
N ARG A 74 9.54 -10.20 18.08
CA ARG A 74 9.62 -8.87 17.46
C ARG A 74 8.32 -8.10 17.66
N PRO A 75 8.37 -6.76 17.76
CA PRO A 75 7.16 -5.96 17.96
C PRO A 75 6.21 -6.05 16.76
N LEU A 76 4.90 -6.01 17.07
CA LEU A 76 3.81 -5.90 16.12
C LEU A 76 2.85 -4.82 16.64
N CYS A 77 2.54 -3.83 15.80
CA CYS A 77 1.50 -2.86 16.07
C CYS A 77 0.26 -3.18 15.22
N ILE A 78 -0.94 -3.14 15.83
CA ILE A 78 -2.20 -3.46 15.16
C ILE A 78 -3.10 -2.24 15.17
N GLY A 79 -3.42 -1.72 13.99
CA GLY A 79 -4.40 -0.65 13.80
C GLY A 79 -5.82 -1.21 13.83
N THR A 80 -6.72 -0.48 14.48
CA THR A 80 -8.13 -0.89 14.67
C THR A 80 -9.08 0.25 14.39
N TYR A 81 -10.36 -0.05 14.16
CA TYR A 81 -11.42 0.96 14.33
C TYR A 81 -11.89 0.95 15.78
N THR A 82 -11.98 2.13 16.40
CA THR A 82 -12.39 2.33 17.80
C THR A 82 -13.80 2.90 17.93
N SER A 83 -14.32 3.54 16.86
CA SER A 83 -15.63 4.20 16.83
C SER A 83 -16.78 3.30 16.36
N VAL A 84 -16.50 2.04 16.06
CA VAL A 84 -17.51 1.06 15.60
C VAL A 84 -17.90 0.12 16.74
N GLU A 85 -19.07 -0.51 16.62
CA GLU A 85 -19.52 -1.55 17.56
C GLU A 85 -18.50 -2.70 17.62
N ASN A 86 -18.18 -3.17 18.81
CA ASN A 86 -17.11 -4.15 19.07
C ASN A 86 -15.73 -3.76 18.53
N GLY A 87 -15.49 -2.48 18.36
CA GLY A 87 -14.21 -1.93 17.92
C GLY A 87 -13.09 -2.12 18.94
N GLY A 88 -11.85 -1.85 18.50
CA GLY A 88 -10.70 -1.78 19.38
C GLY A 88 -10.74 -0.54 20.31
N THR A 89 -9.76 -0.42 21.20
CA THR A 89 -9.63 0.71 22.11
C THR A 89 -8.44 1.63 21.79
N GLY A 90 -7.79 1.40 20.66
CA GLY A 90 -6.60 2.12 20.20
C GLY A 90 -5.69 1.24 19.35
N ILE A 91 -4.38 1.48 19.41
CA ILE A 91 -3.38 0.67 18.71
C ILE A 91 -3.07 -0.58 19.54
N GLY A 92 -3.37 -1.77 19.02
CA GLY A 92 -2.96 -3.03 19.62
C GLY A 92 -1.42 -3.16 19.64
N LEU A 93 -0.88 -3.54 20.76
CA LEU A 93 0.54 -3.82 20.95
C LEU A 93 0.71 -5.32 21.13
N ALA A 94 1.55 -5.92 20.33
CA ALA A 94 1.84 -7.34 20.36
C ALA A 94 3.31 -7.61 20.03
N GLU A 95 3.72 -8.85 20.17
CA GLU A 95 4.97 -9.37 19.66
C GLU A 95 4.68 -10.62 18.82
N TYR A 96 5.49 -10.87 17.82
CA TYR A 96 5.43 -12.09 17.04
C TYR A 96 6.76 -12.83 17.09
N ASP A 97 6.69 -14.13 17.07
CA ASP A 97 7.85 -14.99 16.92
C ASP A 97 8.23 -15.09 15.42
N PRO A 98 9.45 -14.68 15.02
CA PRO A 98 9.82 -14.66 13.59
C PRO A 98 9.99 -16.06 12.98
N VAL A 99 10.07 -17.10 13.80
CA VAL A 99 10.20 -18.49 13.34
C VAL A 99 8.85 -19.17 13.23
N THR A 100 7.99 -19.03 14.24
CA THR A 100 6.70 -19.72 14.30
C THR A 100 5.55 -18.90 13.71
N GLY A 101 5.65 -17.57 13.70
CA GLY A 101 4.58 -16.65 13.37
C GLY A 101 3.60 -16.42 14.54
N ALA A 102 3.77 -17.07 15.67
CA ALA A 102 2.87 -16.94 16.82
C ALA A 102 2.86 -15.51 17.35
N ILE A 103 1.66 -14.94 17.55
CA ILE A 103 1.47 -13.59 18.09
C ILE A 103 1.08 -13.65 19.57
N THR A 104 1.71 -12.81 20.37
CA THR A 104 1.40 -12.62 21.80
C THR A 104 1.02 -11.17 22.06
N GLY A 105 -0.18 -10.91 22.59
CA GLY A 105 -0.64 -9.57 22.96
C GLY A 105 0.16 -8.97 24.11
N ARG A 106 0.46 -7.66 24.01
CA ARG A 106 1.19 -6.87 25.02
C ARG A 106 0.40 -5.67 25.54
N GLY A 107 -0.90 -5.59 25.22
CA GLY A 107 -1.81 -4.53 25.63
C GLY A 107 -2.23 -3.62 24.48
N THR A 108 -2.71 -2.43 24.83
CA THR A 108 -3.21 -1.44 23.86
C THR A 108 -2.70 -0.06 24.22
N LEU A 109 -2.27 0.70 23.23
CA LEU A 109 -2.05 2.14 23.35
C LEU A 109 -3.39 2.84 23.09
N THR A 110 -4.02 3.32 24.16
CA THR A 110 -5.29 4.04 24.11
C THR A 110 -5.11 5.52 23.79
N GLY A 111 -6.20 6.23 23.48
CA GLY A 111 -6.19 7.67 23.21
C GLY A 111 -5.77 8.04 21.80
N VAL A 112 -5.64 7.07 20.90
CA VAL A 112 -5.49 7.27 19.45
C VAL A 112 -6.78 6.76 18.80
N PRO A 113 -7.69 7.63 18.36
CA PRO A 113 -8.96 7.21 17.80
C PRO A 113 -8.81 6.72 16.36
N ASP A 114 -9.57 5.69 16.02
CA ASP A 114 -9.61 5.06 14.70
C ASP A 114 -8.23 4.95 13.99
N PRO A 115 -7.20 4.36 14.65
CA PRO A 115 -5.86 4.23 14.07
C PRO A 115 -5.85 3.16 12.98
N SER A 116 -6.58 3.39 11.89
CA SER A 116 -6.85 2.38 10.86
C SER A 116 -5.66 2.10 9.94
N TYR A 117 -4.67 2.99 9.90
CA TYR A 117 -3.42 2.78 9.16
C TYR A 117 -2.22 3.28 9.96
N LEU A 118 -1.14 2.51 9.91
CA LEU A 118 0.07 2.72 10.68
C LEU A 118 1.29 2.76 9.76
N ALA A 119 2.28 3.60 10.11
CA ALA A 119 3.62 3.54 9.52
C ALA A 119 4.67 3.89 10.58
N VAL A 120 5.87 3.33 10.45
CA VAL A 120 7.01 3.63 11.31
C VAL A 120 7.97 4.58 10.61
N HIS A 121 8.59 5.46 11.39
CA HIS A 121 9.69 6.31 10.91
C HIS A 121 10.88 5.43 10.48
N PRO A 122 11.66 5.82 9.43
CA PRO A 122 12.81 5.02 8.98
C PRO A 122 13.86 4.71 10.06
N ASP A 123 13.95 5.51 11.14
CA ASP A 123 14.84 5.23 12.27
C ASP A 123 14.28 4.21 13.28
N GLY A 124 13.04 3.72 13.07
CA GLY A 124 12.38 2.74 13.93
C GLY A 124 11.89 3.27 15.28
N ARG A 125 11.95 4.57 15.56
CA ARG A 125 11.68 5.12 16.91
C ARG A 125 10.26 5.68 17.09
N THR A 126 9.64 6.11 16.01
CA THR A 126 8.32 6.77 16.04
C THR A 126 7.34 6.06 15.15
N LEU A 127 6.17 5.75 15.69
CA LEU A 127 5.01 5.23 14.99
C LEU A 127 4.06 6.39 14.66
N TYR A 128 3.51 6.38 13.47
CA TYR A 128 2.46 7.29 13.04
C TYR A 128 1.17 6.52 12.76
N ALA A 129 0.06 7.11 13.16
CA ALA A 129 -1.28 6.57 12.95
C ALA A 129 -2.19 7.63 12.35
N VAL A 130 -3.08 7.24 11.42
CA VAL A 130 -4.21 8.07 11.03
C VAL A 130 -5.28 8.07 12.12
N ASP A 131 -6.15 9.07 12.11
CA ASP A 131 -7.43 9.11 12.78
C ASP A 131 -8.52 9.17 11.70
N GLU A 132 -9.06 8.00 11.30
CA GLU A 132 -9.98 7.87 10.16
C GLU A 132 -11.40 8.36 10.51
N ARG A 133 -11.50 9.54 11.09
CA ARG A 133 -12.78 10.19 11.41
C ARG A 133 -13.02 11.41 10.54
N GLN A 134 -14.24 11.97 10.65
CA GLN A 134 -14.64 13.15 9.88
C GLN A 134 -13.72 14.36 10.11
N GLU A 135 -13.30 14.60 11.34
CA GLU A 135 -12.27 15.57 11.69
C GLU A 135 -10.90 14.87 11.74
N GLY A 136 -10.41 14.48 10.56
CA GLY A 136 -9.25 13.61 10.42
C GLY A 136 -7.93 14.19 10.92
N GLY A 137 -7.13 13.30 11.49
CA GLY A 137 -5.82 13.64 12.04
C GLY A 137 -4.74 12.60 11.75
N VAL A 138 -3.52 12.96 12.09
CA VAL A 138 -2.36 12.07 12.15
C VAL A 138 -1.68 12.23 13.50
N THR A 139 -1.40 11.12 14.17
CA THR A 139 -0.83 11.06 15.53
C THR A 139 0.56 10.46 15.48
N ALA A 140 1.53 11.08 16.13
CA ALA A 140 2.88 10.56 16.34
C ALA A 140 3.01 9.93 17.73
N VAL A 141 3.61 8.75 17.82
CA VAL A 141 3.83 7.99 19.04
C VAL A 141 5.28 7.55 19.14
N ARG A 142 5.98 7.89 20.22
CA ARG A 142 7.32 7.36 20.47
C ARG A 142 7.21 5.92 20.98
N LEU A 143 7.86 4.99 20.29
CA LEU A 143 7.72 3.56 20.58
C LEU A 143 8.37 3.15 21.92
N ALA A 144 9.50 3.76 22.29
CA ALA A 144 10.28 3.35 23.47
C ALA A 144 9.49 3.45 24.78
N ASP A 145 8.66 4.47 24.95
CA ASP A 145 7.86 4.73 26.15
C ASP A 145 6.35 4.80 25.85
N ARG A 146 5.95 4.50 24.63
CA ARG A 146 4.55 4.51 24.15
C ARG A 146 3.88 5.87 24.31
N ARG A 147 4.65 6.95 24.28
CA ARG A 147 4.17 8.31 24.50
C ARG A 147 3.63 8.92 23.22
N VAL A 148 2.40 9.43 23.25
CA VAL A 148 1.86 10.30 22.20
C VAL A 148 2.64 11.62 22.21
N LEU A 149 3.29 11.94 21.08
CA LEU A 149 4.06 13.17 20.87
C LEU A 149 3.17 14.33 20.43
N GLY A 150 2.01 14.02 19.89
CA GLY A 150 1.01 14.99 19.45
C GLY A 150 0.21 14.48 18.26
N THR A 151 -0.90 15.18 18.00
CA THR A 151 -1.78 14.97 16.85
C THR A 151 -1.86 16.23 16.03
N ARG A 152 -1.92 16.11 14.70
CA ARG A 152 -2.13 17.22 13.76
C ARG A 152 -3.31 16.92 12.86
N SER A 153 -4.09 17.96 12.56
CA SER A 153 -5.17 17.83 11.57
C SER A 153 -4.59 17.66 10.16
N THR A 154 -5.11 16.69 9.40
CA THR A 154 -4.79 16.55 7.99
C THR A 154 -5.42 17.65 7.13
N GLY A 155 -6.43 18.37 7.68
CA GLY A 155 -7.22 19.37 6.96
C GLY A 155 -8.20 18.76 5.98
N GLY A 156 -8.38 17.45 6.03
CA GLY A 156 -9.37 16.69 5.27
C GLY A 156 -10.11 15.71 6.16
N ALA A 157 -11.07 14.99 5.60
CA ALA A 157 -11.93 14.05 6.30
C ALA A 157 -11.58 12.60 5.94
N GLY A 158 -11.62 11.71 6.93
CA GLY A 158 -11.41 10.29 6.77
C GLY A 158 -10.01 9.93 6.24
N PRO A 159 -8.91 10.33 6.91
CA PRO A 159 -7.57 9.88 6.50
C PRO A 159 -7.46 8.37 6.68
N CYS A 160 -7.28 7.63 5.59
CA CYS A 160 -7.26 6.15 5.58
C CYS A 160 -5.88 5.55 5.29
N HIS A 161 -4.91 6.38 4.94
CA HIS A 161 -3.54 5.95 4.64
C HIS A 161 -2.54 7.02 5.02
N LEU A 162 -1.37 6.58 5.47
CA LEU A 162 -0.20 7.44 5.63
C LEU A 162 1.08 6.68 5.24
N SER A 163 2.11 7.43 4.87
CA SER A 163 3.47 6.91 4.68
C SER A 163 4.50 7.94 5.14
N VAL A 164 5.67 7.47 5.55
CA VAL A 164 6.80 8.34 5.85
C VAL A 164 7.71 8.40 4.63
N HIS A 165 8.03 9.61 4.19
CA HIS A 165 9.00 9.80 3.12
C HIS A 165 10.36 9.22 3.54
N PRO A 166 11.13 8.57 2.65
CA PRO A 166 12.40 7.90 2.99
C PRO A 166 13.45 8.78 3.69
N THR A 167 13.39 10.09 3.50
CA THR A 167 14.26 11.04 4.23
C THR A 167 13.92 11.17 5.72
N GLY A 168 12.80 10.61 6.20
CA GLY A 168 12.29 10.78 7.55
C GLY A 168 11.74 12.17 7.87
N ARG A 169 11.69 13.09 6.89
CA ARG A 169 11.35 14.50 7.13
C ARG A 169 9.88 14.85 6.89
N TRP A 170 9.14 13.99 6.20
CA TRP A 170 7.79 14.26 5.77
C TRP A 170 6.87 13.06 6.02
N LEU A 171 5.71 13.33 6.57
CA LEU A 171 4.59 12.41 6.62
C LEU A 171 3.61 12.78 5.51
N LEU A 172 3.22 11.80 4.72
CA LEU A 172 2.26 11.88 3.63
C LEU A 172 0.97 11.20 4.08
N SER A 173 -0.20 11.83 3.93
CA SER A 173 -1.49 11.21 4.28
C SER A 173 -2.54 11.41 3.18
N ALA A 174 -3.40 10.42 3.00
CA ALA A 174 -4.51 10.43 2.07
C ALA A 174 -5.83 10.45 2.84
N ASN A 175 -6.68 11.44 2.55
CA ASN A 175 -7.98 11.67 3.17
C ASN A 175 -9.08 11.17 2.22
N TYR A 176 -9.65 10.01 2.53
CA TYR A 176 -10.62 9.34 1.68
C TYR A 176 -11.91 10.14 1.50
N THR A 177 -12.52 10.55 2.62
CA THR A 177 -13.84 11.19 2.57
C THR A 177 -13.83 12.57 1.89
N SER A 178 -12.73 13.31 2.02
CA SER A 178 -12.60 14.64 1.38
C SER A 178 -11.85 14.61 0.05
N GLY A 179 -11.33 13.46 -0.39
CA GLY A 179 -10.59 13.34 -1.65
C GLY A 179 -9.37 14.24 -1.70
N SER A 180 -8.56 14.26 -0.63
CA SER A 180 -7.40 15.16 -0.55
C SER A 180 -6.17 14.45 -0.01
N VAL A 181 -4.99 15.03 -0.26
CA VAL A 181 -3.71 14.55 0.30
C VAL A 181 -3.00 15.66 1.05
N ALA A 182 -2.36 15.30 2.16
CA ALA A 182 -1.68 16.26 3.03
C ALA A 182 -0.23 15.87 3.31
N VAL A 183 0.60 16.86 3.61
CA VAL A 183 2.03 16.72 3.93
C VAL A 183 2.31 17.41 5.27
N HIS A 184 2.94 16.70 6.21
CA HIS A 184 3.36 17.25 7.50
C HIS A 184 4.87 17.09 7.66
N PRO A 185 5.57 18.11 8.17
CA PRO A 185 6.98 17.97 8.52
C PRO A 185 7.11 17.09 9.79
N ILE A 186 8.17 16.31 9.81
CA ILE A 186 8.60 15.53 10.98
C ILE A 186 9.86 16.19 11.52
N ASP A 187 9.88 16.50 12.80
CA ASP A 187 11.05 17.05 13.47
C ASP A 187 12.02 15.96 13.95
N ARG A 188 13.15 16.36 14.52
CA ARG A 188 14.21 15.43 14.99
C ARG A 188 13.77 14.55 16.16
N THR A 189 12.67 14.87 16.84
CA THR A 189 12.10 14.09 17.94
C THR A 189 11.06 13.07 17.45
N GLY A 190 10.71 13.13 16.17
CA GLY A 190 9.64 12.37 15.55
C GLY A 190 8.26 13.03 15.67
N ALA A 191 8.16 14.21 16.28
CA ALA A 191 6.90 14.92 16.40
C ALA A 191 6.51 15.58 15.07
N LEU A 192 5.18 15.69 14.84
CA LEU A 192 4.62 16.31 13.64
C LEU A 192 4.50 17.82 13.81
N GLY A 193 4.98 18.58 12.82
CA GLY A 193 4.71 20.01 12.71
C GLY A 193 3.36 20.29 12.05
N GLU A 194 3.06 21.59 11.90
CA GLU A 194 1.87 22.03 11.17
C GLU A 194 1.93 21.62 9.72
N ARG A 195 0.75 21.37 9.12
CA ARG A 195 0.62 20.92 7.74
C ARG A 195 1.31 21.88 6.75
N ALA A 196 2.26 21.36 5.98
CA ALA A 196 3.01 22.13 4.97
C ALA A 196 2.29 22.17 3.61
N GLY A 197 1.46 21.17 3.31
CA GLY A 197 0.75 21.07 2.04
C GLY A 197 -0.59 20.35 2.18
N LEU A 198 -1.58 20.81 1.40
CA LEU A 198 -2.86 20.14 1.20
C LEU A 198 -3.25 20.31 -0.27
N VAL A 199 -3.59 19.21 -0.93
CA VAL A 199 -4.15 19.23 -2.28
C VAL A 199 -5.46 18.48 -2.27
N THR A 200 -6.53 19.14 -2.66
CA THR A 200 -7.85 18.50 -2.90
C THR A 200 -7.93 18.10 -4.36
N HIS A 201 -8.24 16.84 -4.62
CA HIS A 201 -8.43 16.36 -5.97
C HIS A 201 -9.73 16.87 -6.53
N THR A 202 -9.75 17.10 -7.84
CA THR A 202 -10.95 17.50 -8.58
C THR A 202 -11.25 16.41 -9.58
N SER A 203 -12.47 15.88 -9.53
CA SER A 203 -12.91 14.84 -10.45
C SER A 203 -13.28 15.40 -11.82
N PRO A 204 -12.90 14.75 -12.94
CA PRO A 204 -13.83 14.61 -14.04
C PRO A 204 -15.07 13.83 -13.56
N ALA A 205 -16.14 13.78 -14.33
CA ALA A 205 -17.33 13.01 -13.92
C ALA A 205 -16.95 11.61 -13.44
N PRO A 206 -17.41 11.20 -12.26
CA PRO A 206 -17.03 9.88 -11.70
C PRO A 206 -17.54 8.75 -12.58
N GLY A 207 -16.85 7.63 -12.55
CA GLY A 207 -17.27 6.38 -13.17
C GLY A 207 -18.45 5.73 -12.43
N PRO A 208 -18.96 4.61 -12.91
CA PRO A 208 -20.01 3.88 -12.22
C PRO A 208 -19.58 3.47 -10.80
N GLY A 209 -20.41 3.80 -9.80
CA GLY A 209 -20.17 3.46 -8.39
C GLY A 209 -19.24 4.40 -7.63
N GLN A 210 -18.88 5.52 -8.21
CA GLN A 210 -18.09 6.59 -7.62
C GLN A 210 -18.92 7.87 -7.52
N ASP A 211 -18.77 8.64 -6.43
CA ASP A 211 -19.58 9.83 -6.14
C ASP A 211 -18.71 11.09 -5.96
N GLY A 212 -17.41 10.97 -6.09
CA GLY A 212 -16.44 12.07 -5.97
C GLY A 212 -15.03 11.59 -5.73
N PRO A 213 -14.08 12.49 -5.50
CA PRO A 213 -12.70 12.14 -5.17
C PRO A 213 -12.60 11.38 -3.84
N HIS A 214 -11.81 10.30 -3.83
CA HIS A 214 -11.53 9.45 -2.68
C HIS A 214 -10.06 9.04 -2.67
N ALA A 215 -9.18 9.95 -2.23
CA ALA A 215 -7.75 9.67 -2.12
C ALA A 215 -7.53 8.53 -1.11
N HIS A 216 -7.03 7.37 -1.58
CA HIS A 216 -6.92 6.16 -0.77
C HIS A 216 -5.48 5.82 -0.37
N GLN A 217 -4.49 6.25 -1.14
CA GLN A 217 -3.08 6.02 -0.82
C GLN A 217 -2.23 7.23 -1.22
N PHE A 218 -1.19 7.52 -0.42
CA PHE A 218 -0.20 8.54 -0.76
C PHE A 218 1.19 8.03 -0.39
N VAL A 219 2.05 7.78 -1.38
CA VAL A 219 3.34 7.11 -1.22
C VAL A 219 4.45 7.80 -2.01
N THR A 220 5.70 7.55 -1.60
CA THR A 220 6.88 8.04 -2.31
C THR A 220 7.27 7.08 -3.43
N GLY A 221 7.60 7.62 -4.59
CA GLY A 221 8.16 6.88 -5.71
C GLY A 221 9.60 6.40 -5.43
N PRO A 222 10.10 5.41 -6.20
CA PRO A 222 11.45 4.84 -6.01
C PRO A 222 12.58 5.87 -6.14
N ASP A 223 12.34 6.95 -6.89
CA ASP A 223 13.30 8.06 -7.09
C ASP A 223 13.45 8.98 -5.86
N GLY A 224 12.52 8.89 -4.88
CA GLY A 224 12.49 9.74 -3.69
C GLY A 224 12.14 11.22 -3.95
N GLY A 225 11.92 11.61 -5.21
CA GLY A 225 11.58 12.98 -5.60
C GLY A 225 10.11 13.17 -5.95
N HIS A 226 9.46 12.10 -6.38
CA HIS A 226 8.04 12.10 -6.69
C HIS A 226 7.23 11.36 -5.63
N VAL A 227 6.02 11.83 -5.40
CA VAL A 227 5.04 11.19 -4.51
C VAL A 227 3.73 10.97 -5.29
N LEU A 228 3.13 9.81 -5.14
CA LEU A 228 1.97 9.40 -5.91
C LEU A 228 0.75 9.25 -5.01
N ALA A 229 -0.35 9.88 -5.39
CA ALA A 229 -1.64 9.75 -4.73
C ALA A 229 -2.58 8.93 -5.59
N VAL A 230 -3.04 7.80 -5.05
CA VAL A 230 -4.02 6.93 -5.69
C VAL A 230 -5.41 7.38 -5.25
N ASP A 231 -6.26 7.76 -6.20
CA ASP A 231 -7.61 8.24 -5.91
C ASP A 231 -8.65 7.31 -6.53
N LEU A 232 -9.35 6.60 -5.66
CA LEU A 232 -10.37 5.62 -6.02
C LEU A 232 -11.56 6.26 -6.70
N GLY A 233 -11.96 7.45 -6.24
CA GLY A 233 -13.17 8.11 -6.71
C GLY A 233 -12.99 8.84 -8.05
N THR A 234 -11.75 9.13 -8.44
CA THR A 234 -11.47 9.83 -9.71
C THR A 234 -10.86 8.93 -10.78
N ASP A 235 -10.73 7.62 -10.52
CA ASP A 235 -10.03 6.68 -11.41
C ASP A 235 -8.63 7.16 -11.82
N THR A 236 -7.90 7.78 -10.88
CA THR A 236 -6.68 8.50 -11.20
C THR A 236 -5.56 8.24 -10.19
N VAL A 237 -4.35 8.09 -10.70
CA VAL A 237 -3.13 8.23 -9.90
C VAL A 237 -2.51 9.59 -10.23
N TYR A 238 -2.47 10.47 -9.24
CA TYR A 238 -1.83 11.78 -9.34
C TYR A 238 -0.36 11.67 -8.94
N SER A 239 0.52 12.25 -9.71
CA SER A 239 1.95 12.34 -9.41
C SER A 239 2.34 13.77 -9.10
N TYR A 240 3.02 13.95 -7.98
CA TYR A 240 3.54 15.25 -7.52
C TYR A 240 5.05 15.20 -7.34
N ARG A 241 5.70 16.32 -7.60
CA ARG A 241 7.04 16.57 -7.08
C ARG A 241 6.90 17.14 -5.68
N LEU A 242 7.59 16.53 -4.71
CA LEU A 242 7.71 17.03 -3.35
C LEU A 242 8.95 17.92 -3.23
N ASP A 243 8.77 19.18 -2.86
CA ASP A 243 9.89 20.03 -2.44
C ASP A 243 10.35 19.60 -1.04
N ASN A 244 11.45 18.88 -0.96
CA ASN A 244 12.00 18.36 0.29
C ASN A 244 12.44 19.43 1.31
N ARG A 245 12.44 20.72 0.93
CA ARG A 245 12.76 21.83 1.83
C ARG A 245 11.51 22.42 2.45
N THR A 246 10.42 22.50 1.71
CA THR A 246 9.19 23.21 2.12
C THR A 246 7.98 22.31 2.31
N GLY A 247 8.01 21.06 1.83
CA GLY A 247 6.85 20.15 1.83
C GLY A 247 5.79 20.49 0.78
N ARG A 248 6.07 21.44 -0.11
CA ARG A 248 5.15 21.85 -1.18
C ARG A 248 5.04 20.74 -2.23
N LEU A 249 3.81 20.48 -2.65
CA LEU A 249 3.48 19.58 -3.75
C LEU A 249 3.29 20.38 -5.05
N THR A 250 3.88 19.90 -6.13
CA THR A 250 3.65 20.43 -7.49
C THR A 250 3.22 19.24 -8.36
N GLU A 251 1.99 19.25 -8.87
CA GLU A 251 1.50 18.21 -9.77
C GLU A 251 2.34 18.18 -11.06
N VAL A 252 2.78 16.97 -11.44
CA VAL A 252 3.61 16.76 -12.64
C VAL A 252 2.93 15.83 -13.65
N ALA A 253 2.04 14.94 -13.22
CA ALA A 253 1.31 14.04 -14.10
C ALA A 253 0.02 13.54 -13.47
N ARG A 254 -0.87 13.05 -14.33
CA ARG A 254 -2.03 12.22 -13.99
C ARG A 254 -2.02 10.98 -14.87
N ALA A 255 -2.35 9.84 -14.28
CA ALA A 255 -2.53 8.60 -15.00
C ALA A 255 -3.95 8.09 -14.70
N HIS A 256 -4.76 7.96 -15.75
CA HIS A 256 -6.15 7.52 -15.63
C HIS A 256 -6.26 6.03 -15.86
N THR A 257 -6.93 5.34 -14.95
CA THR A 257 -7.42 3.97 -15.17
C THR A 257 -8.67 4.01 -16.05
N ARG A 258 -9.21 2.85 -16.39
CA ARG A 258 -10.51 2.80 -17.06
C ARG A 258 -11.61 3.33 -16.13
N PRO A 259 -12.68 3.94 -16.67
CA PRO A 259 -13.80 4.43 -15.86
C PRO A 259 -14.42 3.31 -15.02
N GLY A 260 -14.58 3.55 -13.71
CA GLY A 260 -15.13 2.58 -12.77
C GLY A 260 -14.12 1.54 -12.24
N ALA A 261 -12.84 1.71 -12.49
CA ALA A 261 -11.82 0.80 -11.94
C ALA A 261 -11.65 0.98 -10.42
N GLY A 262 -11.68 2.20 -9.92
CA GLY A 262 -11.49 2.51 -8.52
C GLY A 262 -10.13 2.08 -7.99
N PRO A 263 -9.02 2.68 -8.47
CA PRO A 263 -7.68 2.35 -8.01
C PRO A 263 -7.55 2.65 -6.53
N ARG A 264 -6.95 1.72 -5.78
CA ARG A 264 -6.91 1.79 -4.32
C ARG A 264 -5.50 1.91 -3.76
N HIS A 265 -4.68 0.91 -4.02
CA HIS A 265 -3.29 0.82 -3.55
C HIS A 265 -2.37 0.42 -4.69
N LEU A 266 -1.20 1.03 -4.73
CA LEU A 266 -0.11 0.60 -5.59
C LEU A 266 1.12 0.20 -4.76
N THR A 267 1.93 -0.67 -5.33
CA THR A 267 3.28 -0.98 -4.84
C THR A 267 4.27 -0.93 -5.99
N PHE A 268 5.47 -0.44 -5.74
CA PHE A 268 6.52 -0.41 -6.75
C PHE A 268 7.31 -1.72 -6.76
N HIS A 269 7.63 -2.20 -7.94
CA HIS A 269 8.64 -3.22 -8.12
C HIS A 269 10.02 -2.68 -7.69
N PRO A 270 10.89 -3.49 -7.01
CA PRO A 270 12.20 -3.03 -6.55
C PRO A 270 13.10 -2.46 -7.65
N GLY A 271 12.92 -2.91 -8.90
CA GLY A 271 13.60 -2.35 -10.07
C GLY A 271 13.24 -0.91 -10.42
N GLY A 272 12.26 -0.31 -9.74
CA GLY A 272 11.89 1.11 -9.82
C GLY A 272 11.26 1.57 -11.13
N ARG A 273 10.95 0.66 -12.05
CA ARG A 273 10.38 0.99 -13.38
C ARG A 273 8.95 0.51 -13.59
N HIS A 274 8.42 -0.26 -12.64
CA HIS A 274 7.06 -0.80 -12.69
C HIS A 274 6.38 -0.63 -11.34
N ALA A 275 5.07 -0.54 -11.36
CA ALA A 275 4.20 -0.58 -10.19
C ALA A 275 2.99 -1.48 -10.46
N TYR A 276 2.42 -2.02 -9.40
CA TYR A 276 1.22 -2.86 -9.45
C TYR A 276 0.11 -2.15 -8.71
N LEU A 277 -1.00 -1.93 -9.40
CA LEU A 277 -2.14 -1.13 -8.94
C LEU A 277 -3.34 -2.05 -8.71
N ALA A 278 -3.80 -2.15 -7.46
CA ALA A 278 -5.04 -2.83 -7.12
C ALA A 278 -6.22 -1.90 -7.34
N ASN A 279 -7.22 -2.35 -8.09
CA ASN A 279 -8.44 -1.62 -8.40
C ASN A 279 -9.61 -2.23 -7.64
N GLU A 280 -10.16 -1.48 -6.69
CA GLU A 280 -11.16 -1.99 -5.74
C GLU A 280 -12.53 -2.21 -6.36
N VAL A 281 -12.94 -1.31 -7.29
CA VAL A 281 -14.33 -1.25 -7.75
C VAL A 281 -14.61 -2.28 -8.83
N ASP A 282 -13.66 -2.51 -9.73
CA ASP A 282 -13.81 -3.42 -10.87
C ASP A 282 -13.11 -4.78 -10.69
N ASP A 283 -12.59 -5.07 -9.49
CA ASP A 283 -11.96 -6.34 -9.12
C ASP A 283 -10.80 -6.73 -10.03
N THR A 284 -9.86 -5.79 -10.26
CA THR A 284 -8.69 -6.02 -11.10
C THR A 284 -7.38 -5.58 -10.47
N VAL A 285 -6.27 -6.06 -11.03
CA VAL A 285 -4.93 -5.55 -10.80
C VAL A 285 -4.32 -5.10 -12.13
N THR A 286 -3.59 -4.00 -12.12
CA THR A 286 -2.96 -3.44 -13.31
C THR A 286 -1.44 -3.32 -13.12
N VAL A 287 -0.67 -3.78 -14.10
CA VAL A 287 0.76 -3.51 -14.18
C VAL A 287 0.95 -2.15 -14.84
N CYS A 288 1.67 -1.27 -14.16
CA CYS A 288 1.95 0.09 -14.62
C CYS A 288 3.44 0.26 -14.89
N GLY A 289 3.81 0.89 -16.01
CA GLY A 289 5.15 1.40 -16.22
C GLY A 289 5.38 2.67 -15.43
N TYR A 290 6.56 2.86 -14.83
CA TYR A 290 6.92 4.06 -14.11
C TYR A 290 8.20 4.68 -14.66
N ASP A 291 8.16 5.98 -14.93
CA ASP A 291 9.34 6.77 -15.31
C ASP A 291 9.83 7.60 -14.12
N PRO A 292 10.92 7.21 -13.45
CA PRO A 292 11.43 7.93 -12.29
C PRO A 292 11.98 9.33 -12.61
N ALA A 293 12.32 9.62 -13.86
CA ALA A 293 12.81 10.95 -14.24
C ALA A 293 11.69 12.00 -14.29
N THR A 294 10.47 11.58 -14.63
CA THR A 294 9.31 12.46 -14.79
C THR A 294 8.20 12.24 -13.77
N GLY A 295 8.26 11.15 -13.00
CA GLY A 295 7.20 10.72 -12.08
C GLY A 295 5.95 10.19 -12.81
N ARG A 296 6.00 9.96 -14.13
CA ARG A 296 4.85 9.51 -14.91
C ARG A 296 4.60 8.03 -14.73
N LEU A 297 3.32 7.69 -14.56
CA LEU A 297 2.83 6.34 -14.56
C LEU A 297 2.11 6.06 -15.88
N ALA A 298 2.43 4.95 -16.53
CA ALA A 298 1.75 4.44 -17.72
C ALA A 298 0.87 3.26 -17.31
N ILE A 299 -0.44 3.42 -17.36
CA ILE A 299 -1.41 2.38 -16.99
C ILE A 299 -1.44 1.32 -18.09
N GLY A 300 -1.26 0.05 -17.72
CA GLY A 300 -1.39 -1.09 -18.61
C GLY A 300 -2.78 -1.71 -18.59
N ASP A 301 -2.91 -2.90 -19.18
CA ASP A 301 -4.17 -3.63 -19.21
C ASP A 301 -4.50 -4.24 -17.82
N PRO A 302 -5.75 -4.16 -17.39
CA PRO A 302 -6.19 -4.77 -16.13
C PRO A 302 -6.27 -6.29 -16.27
N GLN A 303 -5.95 -6.97 -15.17
CA GLN A 303 -5.97 -8.43 -15.04
C GLN A 303 -6.87 -8.84 -13.87
N PRO A 304 -7.49 -10.04 -13.90
CA PRO A 304 -8.27 -10.56 -12.78
C PRO A 304 -7.42 -10.72 -11.50
N THR A 305 -8.06 -10.55 -10.35
CA THR A 305 -7.43 -10.70 -9.03
C THR A 305 -7.40 -12.15 -8.51
N GLY A 306 -7.95 -13.09 -9.28
CA GLY A 306 -8.05 -14.49 -8.88
C GLY A 306 -9.20 -14.79 -7.93
N SER A 307 -10.11 -13.83 -7.71
CA SER A 307 -11.34 -14.08 -6.94
C SER A 307 -12.17 -15.20 -7.56
N ARG A 308 -12.88 -15.97 -6.70
CA ARG A 308 -13.62 -17.16 -7.13
C ARG A 308 -14.80 -16.78 -8.02
N PRO A 309 -14.96 -17.43 -9.20
CA PRO A 309 -16.14 -17.22 -10.03
C PRO A 309 -17.42 -17.58 -9.30
N GLY A 310 -18.43 -16.70 -9.34
CA GLY A 310 -19.71 -16.92 -8.64
C GLY A 310 -19.69 -16.71 -7.14
N GLY A 311 -18.56 -16.29 -6.57
CA GLY A 311 -18.43 -15.75 -5.23
C GLY A 311 -19.19 -14.42 -5.08
N GLY A 312 -19.26 -13.89 -3.86
CA GLY A 312 -19.76 -12.54 -3.62
C GLY A 312 -18.89 -11.48 -4.29
N ARG A 313 -19.31 -10.21 -4.19
CA ARG A 313 -18.50 -9.11 -4.68
C ARG A 313 -17.13 -9.07 -3.96
N ASN A 314 -16.06 -9.07 -4.74
CA ASN A 314 -14.71 -8.91 -4.26
C ASN A 314 -14.27 -7.43 -4.29
N TYR A 315 -13.35 -7.07 -3.39
CA TYR A 315 -12.81 -5.72 -3.24
C TYR A 315 -11.30 -5.83 -3.02
N PRO A 316 -10.48 -5.88 -4.06
CA PRO A 316 -9.02 -5.87 -3.93
C PRO A 316 -8.56 -4.78 -3.00
N ALA A 317 -7.67 -5.11 -2.07
CA ALA A 317 -7.28 -4.19 -1.01
C ALA A 317 -5.84 -3.69 -1.18
N GLN A 318 -4.89 -4.38 -0.61
CA GLN A 318 -3.48 -4.02 -0.70
C GLN A 318 -2.72 -5.06 -1.50
N ILE A 319 -1.83 -4.57 -2.37
CA ILE A 319 -0.86 -5.39 -3.10
C ILE A 319 0.53 -5.09 -2.60
N LEU A 320 1.33 -6.14 -2.40
CA LEU A 320 2.74 -6.07 -2.01
C LEU A 320 3.58 -6.87 -2.99
N VAL A 321 4.87 -6.54 -3.07
CA VAL A 321 5.86 -7.28 -3.83
C VAL A 321 6.98 -7.73 -2.89
N THR A 322 7.54 -8.91 -3.11
CA THR A 322 8.70 -9.42 -2.36
C THR A 322 9.93 -8.54 -2.59
N ALA A 323 10.84 -8.49 -1.62
CA ALA A 323 12.00 -7.60 -1.67
C ALA A 323 12.93 -7.87 -2.87
N ASP A 324 12.97 -9.11 -3.37
CA ASP A 324 13.69 -9.51 -4.58
C ASP A 324 12.92 -9.23 -5.88
N GLY A 325 11.66 -8.83 -5.77
CA GLY A 325 10.79 -8.55 -6.91
C GLY A 325 10.22 -9.78 -7.63
N SER A 326 10.39 -10.99 -7.09
CA SER A 326 10.01 -12.22 -7.77
C SER A 326 8.52 -12.56 -7.69
N PHE A 327 7.85 -12.14 -6.61
CA PHE A 327 6.45 -12.45 -6.36
C PHE A 327 5.68 -11.23 -5.88
N ALA A 328 4.37 -11.23 -6.13
CA ALA A 328 3.45 -10.25 -5.56
C ALA A 328 2.25 -10.95 -4.89
N HIS A 329 1.75 -10.35 -3.80
CA HIS A 329 0.59 -10.83 -3.06
C HIS A 329 -0.47 -9.73 -2.98
N LEU A 330 -1.73 -10.09 -3.23
CA LEU A 330 -2.88 -9.18 -3.24
C LEU A 330 -3.98 -9.70 -2.32
N ALA A 331 -4.41 -8.88 -1.37
CA ALA A 331 -5.53 -9.20 -0.50
C ALA A 331 -6.87 -8.95 -1.19
N ASN A 332 -7.77 -9.94 -1.16
CA ASN A 332 -9.10 -9.94 -1.75
C ASN A 332 -10.18 -9.93 -0.65
N ARG A 333 -10.80 -8.78 -0.39
CA ARG A 333 -11.89 -8.62 0.58
C ARG A 333 -13.22 -9.07 -0.02
N GLY A 334 -13.92 -9.97 0.64
CA GLY A 334 -15.17 -10.55 0.13
C GLY A 334 -14.97 -11.95 -0.42
N ASP A 335 -13.97 -12.18 -1.28
CA ASP A 335 -13.46 -13.51 -1.60
C ASP A 335 -12.67 -14.11 -0.42
N ASN A 336 -12.13 -13.25 0.45
CA ASN A 336 -11.37 -13.61 1.64
C ASN A 336 -10.18 -14.50 1.33
N SER A 337 -9.43 -14.10 0.31
CA SER A 337 -8.23 -14.78 -0.16
C SER A 337 -7.06 -13.83 -0.32
N ILE A 338 -5.87 -14.41 -0.45
CA ILE A 338 -4.66 -13.70 -0.88
C ILE A 338 -4.22 -14.32 -2.20
N ALA A 339 -4.22 -13.52 -3.27
CA ALA A 339 -3.74 -13.93 -4.58
C ALA A 339 -2.21 -13.84 -4.63
N ARG A 340 -1.57 -14.86 -5.22
CA ARG A 340 -0.14 -14.94 -5.45
C ARG A 340 0.17 -14.84 -6.94
N TYR A 341 1.09 -13.96 -7.29
CA TYR A 341 1.56 -13.77 -8.65
C TYR A 341 3.06 -14.01 -8.76
N ALA A 342 3.48 -14.66 -9.85
CA ALA A 342 4.85 -14.55 -10.32
C ALA A 342 5.03 -13.20 -11.02
N VAL A 343 6.14 -12.54 -10.73
CA VAL A 343 6.55 -11.31 -11.40
C VAL A 343 7.57 -11.66 -12.47
N GLU A 344 7.25 -11.35 -13.72
CA GLU A 344 8.01 -11.77 -14.89
C GLU A 344 8.50 -10.55 -15.68
N SER A 345 9.41 -10.80 -16.61
CA SER A 345 9.94 -9.78 -17.54
C SER A 345 10.49 -8.53 -16.84
N GLY A 346 11.22 -8.71 -15.72
CA GLY A 346 11.81 -7.62 -14.96
C GLY A 346 10.79 -6.66 -14.32
N GLY A 347 9.62 -7.17 -13.95
CA GLY A 347 8.53 -6.41 -13.35
C GLY A 347 7.39 -6.03 -14.30
N ALA A 348 7.54 -6.27 -15.60
CA ALA A 348 6.58 -5.83 -16.61
C ALA A 348 5.34 -6.73 -16.74
N ARG A 349 5.30 -7.87 -16.04
CA ARG A 349 4.19 -8.81 -16.13
C ARG A 349 3.91 -9.46 -14.78
N LEU A 350 2.62 -9.55 -14.43
CA LEU A 350 2.12 -10.41 -13.38
C LEU A 350 1.47 -11.65 -14.01
N ARG A 351 1.81 -12.82 -13.48
CA ARG A 351 1.12 -14.07 -13.82
C ARG A 351 0.54 -14.66 -12.54
N LEU A 352 -0.78 -14.71 -12.47
CA LEU A 352 -1.48 -15.34 -11.34
C LEU A 352 -1.06 -16.80 -11.23
N LEU A 353 -0.65 -17.21 -10.04
CA LEU A 353 -0.27 -18.59 -9.72
C LEU A 353 -1.45 -19.33 -9.08
N ASP A 354 -1.92 -18.78 -7.97
CA ASP A 354 -3.04 -19.31 -7.20
C ASP A 354 -3.62 -18.25 -6.25
N THR A 355 -4.59 -18.68 -5.43
CA THR A 355 -5.11 -17.94 -4.29
C THR A 355 -5.17 -18.87 -3.08
N VAL A 356 -4.84 -18.33 -1.90
CA VAL A 356 -4.98 -19.03 -0.63
C VAL A 356 -6.04 -18.34 0.23
N PRO A 357 -6.81 -19.06 1.08
CA PRO A 357 -7.70 -18.44 2.06
C PRO A 357 -6.91 -17.48 2.96
N ALA A 358 -7.47 -16.30 3.25
CA ALA A 358 -6.82 -15.27 4.08
C ALA A 358 -6.71 -15.64 5.57
N GLY A 359 -7.36 -16.72 6.00
CA GLY A 359 -7.41 -17.11 7.41
C GLY A 359 -8.51 -16.43 8.23
N GLY A 360 -9.02 -15.30 7.73
CA GLY A 360 -10.12 -14.53 8.34
C GLY A 360 -11.04 -13.90 7.31
N ASP A 361 -12.00 -13.09 7.78
CA ASP A 361 -12.97 -12.40 6.93
C ASP A 361 -12.56 -10.94 6.70
N PHE A 362 -12.50 -10.55 5.43
CA PHE A 362 -12.28 -9.19 4.95
C PHE A 362 -10.84 -8.68 5.19
N PRO A 363 -9.80 -9.32 4.60
CA PRO A 363 -8.40 -8.91 4.72
C PRO A 363 -8.18 -7.52 4.12
N ARG A 364 -8.16 -6.49 5.00
CA ARG A 364 -8.07 -5.08 4.58
C ARG A 364 -6.65 -4.63 4.24
N GLN A 365 -5.67 -5.18 4.96
CA GLN A 365 -4.26 -4.82 4.81
C GLN A 365 -3.40 -6.07 5.00
N ILE A 366 -2.33 -6.17 4.24
CA ILE A 366 -1.29 -7.18 4.40
C ILE A 366 0.08 -6.52 4.58
N ALA A 367 0.98 -7.17 5.32
CA ALA A 367 2.35 -6.69 5.50
C ALA A 367 3.32 -7.85 5.59
N TYR A 368 4.50 -7.72 5.00
CA TYR A 368 5.61 -8.63 5.27
C TYR A 368 6.29 -8.28 6.58
N SER A 369 6.84 -9.31 7.27
CA SER A 369 7.88 -9.09 8.27
C SER A 369 9.10 -8.39 7.64
N PRO A 370 9.91 -7.64 8.42
CA PRO A 370 11.08 -6.94 7.87
C PRO A 370 12.06 -7.84 7.11
N ASP A 371 12.14 -9.12 7.48
CA ASP A 371 12.96 -10.11 6.79
C ASP A 371 12.25 -10.81 5.62
N GLY A 372 10.96 -10.51 5.38
CA GLY A 372 10.16 -11.10 4.31
C GLY A 372 9.78 -12.57 4.50
N GLY A 373 10.04 -13.16 5.67
CA GLY A 373 9.76 -14.58 5.95
C GLY A 373 8.31 -14.86 6.37
N LEU A 374 7.60 -13.83 6.82
CA LEU A 374 6.20 -13.89 7.21
C LEU A 374 5.38 -12.83 6.48
N LEU A 375 4.10 -13.13 6.24
CA LEU A 375 3.09 -12.19 5.79
C LEU A 375 1.95 -12.18 6.81
N PHE A 376 1.54 -10.99 7.24
CA PHE A 376 0.43 -10.73 8.15
C PHE A 376 -0.75 -10.22 7.35
N ALA A 377 -1.97 -10.67 7.68
CA ALA A 377 -3.21 -10.17 7.12
C ALA A 377 -4.11 -9.66 8.26
N ALA A 378 -4.53 -8.40 8.16
CA ALA A 378 -5.48 -7.80 9.10
C ALA A 378 -6.91 -8.02 8.58
N ASP A 379 -7.64 -8.90 9.25
CA ASP A 379 -8.95 -9.40 8.85
C ASP A 379 -10.06 -8.65 9.60
N GLN A 380 -10.56 -7.61 8.97
CA GLN A 380 -11.42 -6.59 9.60
C GLN A 380 -12.69 -7.14 10.22
N LYS A 381 -13.40 -8.05 9.52
CA LYS A 381 -14.72 -8.53 9.97
C LYS A 381 -14.64 -9.67 10.96
N SER A 382 -13.63 -10.53 10.83
CA SER A 382 -13.36 -11.56 11.84
C SER A 382 -12.70 -11.01 13.10
N GLY A 383 -12.14 -9.77 13.05
CA GLY A 383 -11.43 -9.21 14.17
C GLY A 383 -10.18 -10.01 14.53
N SER A 384 -9.34 -10.27 13.55
CA SER A 384 -8.15 -11.11 13.70
C SER A 384 -6.97 -10.65 12.87
N VAL A 385 -5.78 -11.15 13.21
CA VAL A 385 -4.59 -11.06 12.39
C VAL A 385 -4.13 -12.48 12.06
N SER A 386 -4.17 -12.84 10.79
CA SER A 386 -3.67 -14.11 10.27
C SER A 386 -2.21 -13.98 9.87
N VAL A 387 -1.43 -15.05 10.03
CA VAL A 387 0.00 -15.07 9.69
C VAL A 387 0.30 -16.22 8.74
N PHE A 388 1.14 -15.97 7.76
CA PHE A 388 1.59 -16.94 6.77
C PHE A 388 3.10 -16.97 6.71
N ARG A 389 3.69 -18.15 6.53
CA ARG A 389 5.08 -18.28 6.08
C ARG A 389 5.13 -18.00 4.59
N VAL A 390 6.15 -17.28 4.18
CA VAL A 390 6.43 -16.99 2.78
C VAL A 390 7.62 -17.85 2.34
N ASP A 391 7.38 -18.77 1.43
CA ASP A 391 8.48 -19.47 0.76
C ASP A 391 9.15 -18.53 -0.25
N ARG A 392 10.42 -18.24 -0.06
CA ARG A 392 11.15 -17.25 -0.86
C ARG A 392 11.39 -17.70 -2.30
N ALA A 393 11.45 -19.02 -2.54
CA ALA A 393 11.74 -19.55 -3.88
C ALA A 393 10.49 -19.62 -4.76
N SER A 394 9.32 -19.77 -4.16
CA SER A 394 8.05 -19.94 -4.87
C SER A 394 7.04 -18.81 -4.61
N GLY A 395 7.24 -17.99 -3.57
CA GLY A 395 6.25 -17.02 -3.07
C GLY A 395 5.04 -17.69 -2.38
N GLU A 396 5.05 -18.98 -2.16
CA GLU A 396 3.95 -19.73 -1.57
C GLU A 396 3.67 -19.28 -0.14
N LEU A 397 2.37 -19.17 0.18
CA LEU A 397 1.88 -18.81 1.52
C LEU A 397 1.35 -20.05 2.22
N THR A 398 1.93 -20.37 3.39
CA THR A 398 1.46 -21.44 4.26
C THR A 398 1.03 -20.84 5.60
N PRO A 399 -0.20 -21.13 6.11
CA PRO A 399 -0.62 -20.62 7.42
C PRO A 399 0.39 -20.92 8.53
N ALA A 400 0.64 -19.94 9.40
CA ALA A 400 1.59 -20.01 10.50
C ALA A 400 0.86 -19.95 11.86
N GLY A 401 0.03 -20.94 12.13
CA GLY A 401 -0.79 -21.03 13.35
C GLY A 401 -2.21 -20.49 13.20
N GLU A 402 -2.90 -20.42 14.33
CA GLU A 402 -4.27 -19.88 14.39
C GLU A 402 -4.23 -18.34 14.33
N PRO A 403 -5.28 -17.71 13.73
CA PRO A 403 -5.39 -16.25 13.72
C PRO A 403 -5.43 -15.64 15.12
N PHE A 404 -4.67 -14.59 15.33
CA PHE A 404 -4.63 -13.85 16.60
C PHE A 404 -5.85 -12.91 16.69
N ALA A 405 -6.67 -13.05 17.76
CA ALA A 405 -7.83 -12.20 17.98
C ALA A 405 -7.43 -10.74 18.29
N SER A 406 -7.94 -9.81 17.48
CA SER A 406 -7.74 -8.37 17.66
C SER A 406 -8.98 -7.62 17.13
N PRO A 407 -9.77 -6.96 18.00
CA PRO A 407 -11.05 -6.38 17.62
C PRO A 407 -10.91 -5.42 16.41
N VAL A 408 -11.66 -5.73 15.34
CA VAL A 408 -11.71 -4.94 14.09
C VAL A 408 -10.33 -4.55 13.60
N ALA A 409 -9.41 -5.52 13.51
CA ALA A 409 -8.05 -5.32 12.99
C ALA A 409 -8.10 -4.89 11.52
N VAL A 410 -7.49 -3.76 11.19
CA VAL A 410 -7.50 -3.19 9.83
C VAL A 410 -6.10 -2.87 9.29
N CYS A 411 -5.09 -2.94 10.14
CA CYS A 411 -3.68 -2.77 9.80
C CYS A 411 -2.82 -3.63 10.73
N ALA A 412 -1.90 -4.39 10.21
CA ALA A 412 -0.85 -5.10 10.96
C ALA A 412 0.50 -4.58 10.50
N LEU A 413 1.30 -4.03 11.42
CA LEU A 413 2.61 -3.46 11.15
C LEU A 413 3.68 -4.19 11.97
N PRO A 414 4.32 -5.24 11.42
CA PRO A 414 5.47 -5.88 12.04
C PRO A 414 6.71 -4.97 11.97
N LEU A 415 7.49 -4.91 13.07
CA LEU A 415 8.65 -4.05 13.25
C LEU A 415 9.94 -4.85 13.40
#